data_dafc9548f43d5b1798c09fd394fc6210
#
_entry.id   dafc9548f43d5b1798c09fd394fc6210
#
_cell.length_a   1.000
_cell.length_b   1.000
_cell.length_c   1.000
_cell.angle_alpha   90.00
_cell.angle_beta   90.00
_cell.angle_gamma   90.00
#
_symmetry.space_group_name_H-M   'P 1'
#
loop_
_entity.id
_entity.type
_entity.pdbx_description
1 polymer ?
#
loop_
_entity_poly.entity_id
_entity_poly.type
_entity_poly.pdbx_seq_one_letter_code
_entity_poly.pdbx_strand_id
1 'polypeptide(L)'
;MSVLTRRRLIGSLSASAGGLLLSGCDRIAASPAVQLGLGTGEKLTMRAQRLLSDRTALAREFSTLDMSPVFRTNGNTAPAAEEYARHTAEGFANWRLAVNGLVRRPQSLSLAQISAMPARTQITRHDCVEGWSAIGKWTGLPLKLALDAASVLPAARYVVFHCADDFDGDPYYESIDLIDAYHPQTILAWGMNDHLLSVGHGAPLRLRVERQLGYKQAKYVMQVELVASLDGIGAGKGGYWEDSAGYQWYAGI
;
A
#
# COMPACT_ATOMS: atom_id res chain seq x y z
N MET A 1 -47.62 -29.12 -24.25
CA MET A 1 -46.23 -29.48 -24.61
C MET A 1 -45.69 -28.40 -25.53
N SER A 2 -44.78 -27.55 -25.07
CA SER A 2 -44.24 -26.46 -25.89
C SER A 2 -43.12 -27.00 -26.78
N VAL A 3 -43.31 -26.86 -28.09
CA VAL A 3 -42.33 -27.26 -29.10
C VAL A 3 -41.13 -26.31 -29.03
N LEU A 4 -39.98 -26.81 -28.58
CA LEU A 4 -38.70 -26.07 -28.62
C LEU A 4 -38.33 -25.86 -30.09
N THR A 5 -38.33 -24.61 -30.53
CA THR A 5 -37.89 -24.27 -31.90
C THR A 5 -36.36 -24.44 -32.01
N ARG A 6 -35.87 -24.90 -33.17
CA ARG A 6 -34.45 -25.10 -33.48
C ARG A 6 -33.59 -23.86 -33.10
N ARG A 7 -34.11 -22.65 -33.27
CA ARG A 7 -33.44 -21.39 -32.86
C ARG A 7 -33.25 -21.28 -31.35
N ARG A 8 -34.21 -21.70 -30.54
CA ARG A 8 -34.08 -21.68 -29.06
C ARG A 8 -33.13 -22.74 -28.56
N LEU A 9 -33.08 -23.91 -29.24
CA LEU A 9 -32.11 -24.96 -28.90
C LEU A 9 -30.67 -24.55 -29.21
N ILE A 10 -30.42 -23.92 -30.36
CA ILE A 10 -29.11 -23.41 -30.75
C ILE A 10 -28.69 -22.26 -29.82
N GLY A 11 -29.60 -21.34 -29.49
CA GLY A 11 -29.32 -20.24 -28.56
C GLY A 11 -28.98 -20.71 -27.15
N SER A 12 -29.68 -21.72 -26.62
CA SER A 12 -29.37 -22.28 -25.29
C SER A 12 -28.06 -23.09 -25.27
N LEU A 13 -27.75 -23.84 -26.34
CA LEU A 13 -26.48 -24.54 -26.48
C LEU A 13 -25.29 -23.58 -26.58
N SER A 14 -25.46 -22.47 -27.34
CA SER A 14 -24.41 -21.43 -27.44
C SER A 14 -24.18 -20.71 -26.13
N ALA A 15 -25.23 -20.39 -25.37
CA ALA A 15 -25.13 -19.76 -24.05
C ALA A 15 -24.48 -20.71 -23.02
N SER A 16 -24.84 -22.01 -23.06
CA SER A 16 -24.25 -23.01 -22.16
C SER A 16 -22.77 -23.29 -22.49
N ALA A 17 -22.40 -23.34 -23.77
CA ALA A 17 -21.02 -23.51 -24.20
C ALA A 17 -20.16 -22.26 -23.82
N GLY A 18 -20.71 -21.04 -23.98
CA GLY A 18 -20.05 -19.81 -23.56
C GLY A 18 -19.82 -19.75 -22.06
N GLY A 19 -20.81 -20.15 -21.25
CA GLY A 19 -20.70 -20.20 -19.79
C GLY A 19 -19.68 -21.23 -19.30
N LEU A 20 -19.58 -22.39 -19.97
CA LEU A 20 -18.58 -23.43 -19.66
C LEU A 20 -17.16 -23.00 -20.03
N LEU A 21 -16.98 -22.21 -21.10
CA LEU A 21 -15.68 -21.68 -21.48
C LEU A 21 -15.19 -20.61 -20.46
N LEU A 22 -16.10 -19.75 -19.97
CA LEU A 22 -15.77 -18.74 -18.95
C LEU A 22 -15.40 -19.38 -17.60
N SER A 23 -16.18 -20.38 -17.15
CA SER A 23 -15.86 -21.12 -15.92
C SER A 23 -14.60 -21.96 -16.03
N GLY A 24 -14.17 -22.32 -17.24
CA GLY A 24 -12.90 -23.00 -17.51
C GLY A 24 -11.69 -22.10 -17.27
N CYS A 25 -11.80 -20.77 -17.55
CA CYS A 25 -10.72 -19.82 -17.31
C CYS A 25 -10.41 -19.68 -15.82
N ASP A 26 -11.42 -19.63 -14.95
CA ASP A 26 -11.21 -19.51 -13.50
C ASP A 26 -10.50 -20.74 -12.92
N ARG A 27 -10.86 -21.96 -13.38
CA ARG A 27 -10.19 -23.20 -12.98
C ARG A 27 -8.75 -23.28 -13.46
N ILE A 28 -8.48 -22.80 -14.67
CA ILE A 28 -7.12 -22.75 -15.22
C ILE A 28 -6.31 -21.72 -14.45
N ALA A 29 -6.87 -20.52 -14.21
CA ALA A 29 -6.23 -19.46 -13.45
C ALA A 29 -5.91 -19.88 -12.00
N ALA A 30 -6.79 -20.66 -11.37
CA ALA A 30 -6.59 -21.17 -10.02
C ALA A 30 -5.64 -22.38 -9.94
N SER A 31 -5.18 -22.93 -11.06
CA SER A 31 -4.27 -24.09 -11.03
C SER A 31 -2.90 -23.72 -10.46
N PRO A 32 -2.26 -24.58 -9.62
CA PRO A 32 -0.96 -24.29 -9.03
C PRO A 32 0.13 -23.98 -10.05
N ALA A 33 0.11 -24.62 -11.21
CA ALA A 33 1.09 -24.39 -12.27
C ALA A 33 0.94 -23.00 -12.90
N VAL A 34 -0.30 -22.52 -13.11
CA VAL A 34 -0.57 -21.17 -13.64
C VAL A 34 -0.22 -20.14 -12.59
N GLN A 35 -0.59 -20.34 -11.32
CA GLN A 35 -0.23 -19.45 -10.23
C GLN A 35 1.28 -19.31 -10.06
N LEU A 36 2.03 -20.41 -10.18
CA LEU A 36 3.49 -20.41 -10.17
C LEU A 36 4.06 -19.62 -11.36
N GLY A 37 3.46 -19.79 -12.55
CA GLY A 37 3.83 -19.05 -13.76
C GLY A 37 3.57 -17.53 -13.59
N LEU A 38 2.41 -17.16 -13.08
CA LEU A 38 2.05 -15.75 -12.82
C LEU A 38 2.99 -15.10 -11.79
N GLY A 39 3.25 -15.76 -10.65
CA GLY A 39 4.21 -15.27 -9.66
C GLY A 39 5.65 -15.18 -10.18
N THR A 40 6.03 -16.05 -11.14
CA THR A 40 7.32 -15.91 -11.82
C THR A 40 7.34 -14.68 -12.73
N GLY A 41 6.25 -14.42 -13.46
CA GLY A 41 6.06 -13.23 -14.27
C GLY A 41 6.17 -11.95 -13.47
N GLU A 42 5.52 -11.89 -12.31
CA GLU A 42 5.59 -10.77 -11.37
C GLU A 42 7.04 -10.47 -10.94
N LYS A 43 7.78 -11.51 -10.50
CA LYS A 43 9.18 -11.37 -10.12
C LYS A 43 10.07 -10.89 -11.27
N LEU A 44 9.81 -11.34 -12.49
CA LEU A 44 10.53 -10.90 -13.68
C LEU A 44 10.21 -9.44 -14.03
N THR A 45 8.94 -9.04 -13.94
CA THR A 45 8.50 -7.66 -14.16
C THR A 45 9.16 -6.71 -13.16
N MET A 46 9.13 -7.05 -11.87
CA MET A 46 9.82 -6.28 -10.84
C MET A 46 11.32 -6.14 -11.11
N ARG A 47 11.99 -7.25 -11.50
CA ARG A 47 13.42 -7.22 -11.84
C ARG A 47 13.70 -6.34 -13.05
N ALA A 48 12.88 -6.45 -14.10
CA ALA A 48 13.02 -5.64 -15.30
C ALA A 48 12.85 -4.14 -15.01
N GLN A 49 11.82 -3.76 -14.26
CA GLN A 49 11.59 -2.37 -13.85
C GLN A 49 12.79 -1.84 -13.04
N ARG A 50 13.28 -2.62 -12.08
CA ARG A 50 14.44 -2.24 -11.25
C ARG A 50 15.77 -2.25 -11.99
N LEU A 51 15.87 -2.96 -13.10
CA LEU A 51 17.04 -2.93 -13.98
C LEU A 51 17.05 -1.68 -14.86
N LEU A 52 15.87 -1.24 -15.31
CA LEU A 52 15.69 -0.08 -16.18
C LEU A 52 15.69 1.24 -15.40
N SER A 53 15.30 1.22 -14.14
CA SER A 53 15.23 2.40 -13.28
C SER A 53 16.32 2.35 -12.23
N ASP A 54 17.09 3.44 -12.08
CA ASP A 54 18.02 3.60 -10.98
C ASP A 54 17.28 3.47 -9.63
N ARG A 55 17.92 2.83 -8.64
CA ARG A 55 17.34 2.63 -7.30
C ARG A 55 17.00 3.94 -6.59
N THR A 56 17.70 5.01 -6.93
CA THR A 56 17.57 6.36 -6.38
C THR A 56 16.85 7.31 -7.33
N ALA A 57 16.40 6.84 -8.50
CA ALA A 57 15.66 7.66 -9.45
C ALA A 57 14.38 8.19 -8.81
N LEU A 58 14.25 9.52 -8.78
CA LEU A 58 13.10 10.17 -8.19
C LEU A 58 11.88 10.04 -9.10
N ALA A 59 10.73 9.78 -8.52
CA ALA A 59 9.46 10.03 -9.16
C ALA A 59 9.34 11.53 -9.46
N ARG A 60 8.64 11.85 -10.55
CA ARG A 60 8.47 13.24 -10.97
C ARG A 60 7.84 14.09 -9.88
N GLU A 61 8.49 15.20 -9.55
CA GLU A 61 7.91 16.25 -8.72
C GLU A 61 7.28 17.34 -9.61
N PHE A 62 6.22 17.94 -9.09
CA PHE A 62 5.37 18.90 -9.79
C PHE A 62 5.45 20.27 -9.09
N SER A 63 4.95 21.30 -9.76
CA SER A 63 4.80 22.63 -9.16
C SER A 63 3.49 22.73 -8.37
N THR A 64 3.36 23.77 -7.57
CA THR A 64 2.10 24.06 -6.85
C THR A 64 0.94 24.36 -7.80
N LEU A 65 1.21 24.81 -9.03
CA LEU A 65 0.20 25.08 -10.06
C LEU A 65 -0.39 23.80 -10.66
N ASP A 66 0.34 22.69 -10.55
CA ASP A 66 -0.10 21.38 -11.05
C ASP A 66 -0.95 20.61 -10.03
N MET A 67 -1.09 21.11 -8.81
CA MET A 67 -1.85 20.43 -7.76
C MET A 67 -3.30 20.24 -8.15
N SER A 68 -3.81 19.04 -7.89
CA SER A 68 -5.21 18.72 -8.19
C SER A 68 -6.15 19.51 -7.27
N PRO A 69 -7.21 20.13 -7.79
CA PRO A 69 -8.17 20.88 -6.98
C PRO A 69 -8.92 19.99 -5.98
N VAL A 70 -9.02 18.70 -6.29
CA VAL A 70 -9.63 17.68 -5.44
C VAL A 70 -8.68 16.49 -5.36
N PHE A 71 -8.35 16.08 -4.14
CA PHE A 71 -7.67 14.82 -3.89
C PHE A 71 -8.66 13.91 -3.16
N ARG A 72 -9.08 12.83 -3.82
CA ARG A 72 -10.09 11.90 -3.29
C ARG A 72 -9.56 11.13 -2.08
N THR A 73 -10.42 10.88 -1.12
CA THR A 73 -10.19 9.84 -0.12
C THR A 73 -10.62 8.50 -0.72
N ASN A 74 -9.82 7.45 -0.57
CA ASN A 74 -10.13 6.10 -1.02
C ASN A 74 -9.90 5.10 0.11
N GLY A 75 -10.44 3.91 -0.05
CA GLY A 75 -10.45 2.89 1.00
C GLY A 75 -11.17 3.39 2.25
N ASN A 76 -10.76 2.95 3.43
CA ASN A 76 -11.35 3.40 4.68
C ASN A 76 -11.15 4.92 4.86
N THR A 77 -12.23 5.60 5.23
CA THR A 77 -12.20 7.05 5.49
C THR A 77 -12.05 7.39 6.97
N ALA A 78 -12.27 6.41 7.86
CA ALA A 78 -11.99 6.47 9.29
C ALA A 78 -11.87 5.03 9.83
N PRO A 79 -10.81 4.70 10.59
CA PRO A 79 -10.74 3.45 11.33
C PRO A 79 -11.85 3.32 12.34
N ALA A 80 -12.43 2.11 12.48
CA ALA A 80 -13.49 1.82 13.43
C ALA A 80 -12.97 1.51 14.85
N ALA A 81 -11.67 1.26 15.00
CA ALA A 81 -11.04 0.89 16.26
C ALA A 81 -11.22 1.97 17.35
N GLU A 82 -11.69 1.58 18.55
CA GLU A 82 -11.87 2.49 19.67
C GLU A 82 -10.59 3.21 20.08
N GLU A 83 -9.45 2.54 19.99
CA GLU A 83 -8.14 3.15 20.27
C GLU A 83 -7.86 4.31 19.32
N TYR A 84 -8.14 4.13 18.03
CA TYR A 84 -7.96 5.20 17.06
C TYR A 84 -8.93 6.37 17.30
N ALA A 85 -10.18 6.08 17.66
CA ALA A 85 -11.16 7.09 18.01
C ALA A 85 -10.72 7.93 19.23
N ARG A 86 -10.13 7.30 20.26
CA ARG A 86 -9.52 8.01 21.41
C ARG A 86 -8.38 8.92 20.95
N HIS A 87 -7.45 8.40 20.15
CA HIS A 87 -6.35 9.21 19.61
C HIS A 87 -6.84 10.41 18.80
N THR A 88 -7.89 10.23 18.00
CA THR A 88 -8.49 11.31 17.22
C THR A 88 -9.10 12.39 18.13
N ALA A 89 -9.85 11.97 19.17
CA ALA A 89 -10.47 12.88 20.14
C ALA A 89 -9.44 13.72 20.92
N GLU A 90 -8.25 13.14 21.17
CA GLU A 90 -7.12 13.79 21.86
C GLU A 90 -6.20 14.57 20.89
N GLY A 91 -6.57 14.71 19.60
CA GLY A 91 -5.72 15.34 18.60
C GLY A 91 -4.37 14.63 18.44
N PHE A 92 -4.34 13.31 18.66
CA PHE A 92 -3.16 12.44 18.61
C PHE A 92 -2.05 12.77 19.62
N ALA A 93 -2.35 13.50 20.70
CA ALA A 93 -1.37 13.91 21.71
C ALA A 93 -0.65 12.71 22.36
N ASN A 94 -1.38 11.63 22.66
CA ASN A 94 -0.86 10.42 23.28
C ASN A 94 -0.52 9.31 22.27
N TRP A 95 -0.74 9.55 20.98
CA TRP A 95 -0.39 8.58 19.93
C TRP A 95 1.13 8.42 19.81
N ARG A 96 1.56 7.19 19.50
CA ARG A 96 2.97 6.85 19.29
C ARG A 96 3.12 5.94 18.08
N LEU A 97 4.12 6.23 17.24
CA LEU A 97 4.59 5.29 16.23
C LEU A 97 5.56 4.31 16.87
N ALA A 98 5.25 3.03 16.81
CA ALA A 98 6.20 1.97 17.16
C ALA A 98 7.11 1.67 15.96
N VAL A 99 8.44 1.59 16.18
CA VAL A 99 9.40 1.04 15.20
C VAL A 99 10.14 -0.10 15.86
N ASN A 100 9.94 -1.32 15.40
CA ASN A 100 10.42 -2.54 16.06
C ASN A 100 10.76 -3.68 15.08
N GLY A 101 10.77 -4.94 15.55
CA GLY A 101 11.18 -6.10 14.77
C GLY A 101 12.72 -6.22 14.72
N LEU A 102 13.27 -6.45 13.53
CA LEU A 102 14.71 -6.61 13.33
C LEU A 102 15.47 -5.29 13.39
N VAL A 103 15.46 -4.67 14.57
CA VAL A 103 16.20 -3.44 14.90
C VAL A 103 16.98 -3.62 16.19
N ARG A 104 18.06 -2.84 16.36
CA ARG A 104 18.86 -2.84 17.62
C ARG A 104 18.23 -1.98 18.70
N ARG A 105 17.53 -0.91 18.32
CA ARG A 105 16.98 0.13 19.19
C ARG A 105 15.53 0.38 18.84
N PRO A 106 14.59 -0.42 19.34
CA PRO A 106 13.17 -0.15 19.12
C PRO A 106 12.81 1.28 19.53
N GLN A 107 11.95 1.94 18.75
CA GLN A 107 11.53 3.32 18.97
C GLN A 107 10.04 3.38 19.29
N SER A 108 9.68 4.39 20.08
CA SER A 108 8.28 4.80 20.30
C SER A 108 8.22 6.32 20.18
N LEU A 109 7.83 6.81 19.02
CA LEU A 109 7.94 8.21 18.64
C LEU A 109 6.57 8.90 18.69
N SER A 110 6.46 10.01 19.43
CA SER A 110 5.27 10.85 19.37
C SER A 110 5.19 11.62 18.05
N LEU A 111 3.98 12.06 17.68
CA LEU A 111 3.79 12.91 16.51
C LEU A 111 4.63 14.20 16.62
N ALA A 112 4.73 14.78 17.82
CA ALA A 112 5.58 15.94 18.08
C ALA A 112 7.07 15.65 17.84
N GLN A 113 7.58 14.50 18.30
CA GLN A 113 8.97 14.10 18.02
C GLN A 113 9.20 13.88 16.52
N ILE A 114 8.28 13.22 15.83
CA ILE A 114 8.35 12.97 14.39
C ILE A 114 8.38 14.30 13.61
N SER A 115 7.48 15.23 13.93
CA SER A 115 7.39 16.52 13.24
C SER A 115 8.55 17.48 13.56
N ALA A 116 9.28 17.26 14.66
CA ALA A 116 10.50 17.99 14.98
C ALA A 116 11.76 17.47 14.29
N MET A 117 11.71 16.27 13.69
CA MET A 117 12.81 15.72 12.88
C MET A 117 12.88 16.40 11.50
N PRO A 118 14.01 16.32 10.78
CA PRO A 118 14.10 16.86 9.43
C PRO A 118 12.99 16.31 8.53
N ALA A 119 12.22 17.21 7.94
CA ALA A 119 11.10 16.86 7.08
C ALA A 119 11.47 16.97 5.59
N ARG A 120 10.84 16.14 4.76
CA ARG A 120 10.78 16.32 3.32
C ARG A 120 9.39 16.81 2.92
N THR A 121 9.35 17.82 2.05
CA THR A 121 8.15 18.24 1.34
C THR A 121 8.32 17.92 -0.13
N GLN A 122 7.32 17.32 -0.75
CA GLN A 122 7.31 16.93 -2.16
C GLN A 122 5.92 17.07 -2.75
N ILE A 123 5.82 17.48 -4.01
CA ILE A 123 4.56 17.56 -4.76
C ILE A 123 4.59 16.44 -5.79
N THR A 124 3.83 15.39 -5.56
CA THR A 124 3.90 14.16 -6.33
C THR A 124 2.52 13.68 -6.74
N ARG A 125 2.48 12.86 -7.80
CA ARG A 125 1.26 12.23 -8.27
C ARG A 125 0.99 10.95 -7.47
N HIS A 126 -0.25 10.74 -7.19
CA HIS A 126 -0.79 9.50 -6.65
C HIS A 126 -1.63 8.83 -7.73
N ASP A 127 -1.25 7.62 -8.09
CA ASP A 127 -1.96 6.81 -9.07
C ASP A 127 -2.71 5.70 -8.33
N CYS A 128 -4.03 5.77 -8.33
CA CYS A 128 -4.88 4.79 -7.67
C CYS A 128 -5.23 3.64 -8.61
N VAL A 129 -5.24 2.42 -8.09
CA VAL A 129 -5.69 1.22 -8.81
C VAL A 129 -7.16 1.31 -9.28
N GLU A 130 -7.96 2.19 -8.67
CA GLU A 130 -9.32 2.51 -9.10
C GLU A 130 -9.40 3.35 -10.40
N GLY A 131 -8.27 3.66 -11.04
CA GLY A 131 -8.21 4.34 -12.34
C GLY A 131 -8.28 5.87 -12.28
N TRP A 132 -7.94 6.50 -11.16
CA TRP A 132 -7.79 7.94 -11.04
C TRP A 132 -6.42 8.32 -10.51
N SER A 133 -6.00 9.53 -10.83
CA SER A 133 -4.76 10.13 -10.33
C SER A 133 -5.01 11.51 -9.74
N ALA A 134 -4.19 11.90 -8.77
CA ALA A 134 -4.22 13.25 -8.21
C ALA A 134 -2.81 13.68 -7.79
N ILE A 135 -2.50 14.96 -7.94
CA ILE A 135 -1.26 15.57 -7.51
C ILE A 135 -1.49 16.29 -6.19
N GLY A 136 -0.70 15.96 -5.18
CA GLY A 136 -0.78 16.56 -3.85
C GLY A 136 0.60 16.92 -3.31
N LYS A 137 0.64 17.90 -2.41
CA LYS A 137 1.83 18.31 -1.67
C LYS A 137 1.87 17.56 -0.34
N TRP A 138 2.94 16.80 -0.14
CA TRP A 138 3.10 15.94 1.04
C TRP A 138 4.27 16.42 1.87
N THR A 139 4.09 16.50 3.18
CA THR A 139 5.16 16.82 4.14
C THR A 139 5.25 15.71 5.18
N GLY A 140 6.46 15.19 5.40
CA GLY A 140 6.65 14.07 6.33
C GLY A 140 8.10 13.78 6.66
N LEU A 141 8.27 12.82 7.57
CA LEU A 141 9.59 12.30 7.96
C LEU A 141 10.10 11.34 6.87
N PRO A 142 11.26 11.57 6.27
CA PRO A 142 11.93 10.52 5.47
C PRO A 142 12.02 9.23 6.29
N LEU A 143 11.45 8.13 5.77
CA LEU A 143 11.39 6.86 6.49
C LEU A 143 12.79 6.39 6.91
N LYS A 144 13.79 6.63 6.06
CA LYS A 144 15.19 6.37 6.36
C LYS A 144 15.63 6.90 7.74
N LEU A 145 15.19 8.08 8.16
CA LEU A 145 15.59 8.66 9.44
C LEU A 145 15.06 7.88 10.63
N ALA A 146 13.82 7.40 10.55
CA ALA A 146 13.24 6.52 11.58
C ALA A 146 13.98 5.18 11.64
N LEU A 147 14.30 4.60 10.47
CA LEU A 147 15.01 3.33 10.35
C LEU A 147 16.46 3.44 10.86
N ASP A 148 17.17 4.52 10.53
CA ASP A 148 18.53 4.77 11.03
C ASP A 148 18.54 4.96 12.56
N ALA A 149 17.56 5.70 13.11
CA ALA A 149 17.41 5.84 14.55
C ALA A 149 17.18 4.51 15.25
N ALA A 150 16.39 3.61 14.64
CA ALA A 150 16.15 2.26 15.14
C ALA A 150 17.33 1.31 14.94
N SER A 151 18.27 1.63 14.06
CA SER A 151 19.45 0.79 13.73
C SER A 151 19.04 -0.59 13.22
N VAL A 152 18.56 -0.64 11.98
CA VAL A 152 18.11 -1.86 11.30
C VAL A 152 19.18 -2.94 11.30
N LEU A 153 18.79 -4.17 11.63
CA LEU A 153 19.66 -5.33 11.63
C LEU A 153 19.92 -5.84 10.20
N PRO A 154 21.10 -6.41 9.90
CA PRO A 154 21.44 -6.92 8.57
C PRO A 154 20.52 -8.03 8.05
N ALA A 155 19.80 -8.72 8.94
CA ALA A 155 18.84 -9.77 8.59
C ALA A 155 17.52 -9.21 8.04
N ALA A 156 17.19 -7.94 8.29
CA ALA A 156 15.98 -7.33 7.77
C ALA A 156 16.00 -7.26 6.23
N ARG A 157 14.84 -7.48 5.62
CA ARG A 157 14.63 -7.40 4.17
C ARG A 157 13.43 -6.53 3.81
N TYR A 158 12.43 -6.50 4.68
CA TYR A 158 11.16 -5.83 4.46
C TYR A 158 10.80 -4.93 5.64
N VAL A 159 10.01 -3.92 5.33
CA VAL A 159 9.35 -3.03 6.28
C VAL A 159 7.86 -3.26 6.16
N VAL A 160 7.21 -3.66 7.23
CA VAL A 160 5.76 -3.87 7.33
C VAL A 160 5.15 -2.69 8.08
N PHE A 161 4.09 -2.13 7.53
CA PHE A 161 3.31 -1.05 8.12
C PHE A 161 2.00 -1.63 8.63
N HIS A 162 1.83 -1.68 9.95
CA HIS A 162 0.57 -2.05 10.58
C HIS A 162 -0.27 -0.79 10.79
N CYS A 163 -1.53 -0.86 10.39
CA CYS A 163 -2.43 0.28 10.35
C CYS A 163 -3.56 0.15 11.38
N ALA A 164 -4.23 1.26 11.70
CA ALA A 164 -5.35 1.25 12.65
C ALA A 164 -6.67 0.82 12.00
N ASP A 165 -6.74 0.78 10.69
CA ASP A 165 -7.93 0.39 9.95
C ASP A 165 -7.95 -1.12 9.66
N ASP A 166 -9.14 -1.60 9.37
CA ASP A 166 -9.42 -2.99 9.00
C ASP A 166 -10.46 -3.02 7.85
N PHE A 167 -10.57 -4.17 7.22
CA PHE A 167 -11.66 -4.48 6.29
C PHE A 167 -12.37 -5.73 6.80
N ASP A 168 -13.63 -5.56 7.23
CA ASP A 168 -14.48 -6.64 7.76
C ASP A 168 -13.84 -7.38 8.97
N GLY A 169 -13.05 -6.65 9.77
CA GLY A 169 -12.35 -7.18 10.94
C GLY A 169 -10.94 -7.71 10.67
N ASP A 170 -10.51 -7.79 9.42
CA ASP A 170 -9.14 -8.14 9.06
C ASP A 170 -8.24 -6.88 9.07
N PRO A 171 -7.21 -6.80 9.95
CA PRO A 171 -6.36 -5.64 10.06
C PRO A 171 -5.65 -5.30 8.74
N TYR A 172 -5.69 -4.01 8.37
CA TYR A 172 -4.95 -3.55 7.20
C TYR A 172 -3.45 -3.47 7.49
N TYR A 173 -2.67 -4.00 6.59
CA TYR A 173 -1.22 -3.85 6.60
C TYR A 173 -0.68 -3.75 5.17
N GLU A 174 0.54 -3.25 5.06
CA GLU A 174 1.24 -3.14 3.78
C GLU A 174 2.75 -3.30 4.01
N SER A 175 3.47 -3.72 2.98
CA SER A 175 4.94 -3.84 3.08
C SER A 175 5.67 -3.34 1.84
N ILE A 176 6.89 -2.91 2.08
CA ILE A 176 7.88 -2.58 1.03
C ILE A 176 9.23 -3.21 1.39
N ASP A 177 10.13 -3.35 0.43
CA ASP A 177 11.49 -3.77 0.75
C ASP A 177 12.38 -2.59 1.21
N LEU A 178 13.58 -2.92 1.66
CA LEU A 178 14.53 -1.90 2.12
C LEU A 178 15.01 -0.96 1.01
N ILE A 179 14.92 -1.35 -0.28
CA ILE A 179 15.29 -0.46 -1.39
C ILE A 179 14.32 0.72 -1.43
N ASP A 180 13.02 0.44 -1.41
CA ASP A 180 11.99 1.48 -1.41
C ASP A 180 11.89 2.17 -0.04
N ALA A 181 12.15 1.48 1.07
CA ALA A 181 12.14 2.07 2.41
C ALA A 181 13.25 3.12 2.61
N TYR A 182 14.41 2.93 2.01
CA TYR A 182 15.52 3.89 2.05
C TYR A 182 15.51 4.90 0.88
N HIS A 183 14.50 4.82 -0.01
CA HIS A 183 14.39 5.77 -1.11
C HIS A 183 14.15 7.20 -0.59
N PRO A 184 14.80 8.23 -1.18
CA PRO A 184 14.72 9.60 -0.67
C PRO A 184 13.31 10.21 -0.67
N GLN A 185 12.38 9.72 -1.51
CA GLN A 185 10.98 10.17 -1.54
C GLN A 185 10.03 9.29 -0.71
N THR A 186 10.54 8.24 -0.06
CA THR A 186 9.70 7.45 0.86
C THR A 186 9.63 8.17 2.20
N ILE A 187 8.44 8.65 2.54
CA ILE A 187 8.19 9.43 3.75
C ILE A 187 6.99 8.90 4.54
N LEU A 188 7.03 9.11 5.85
CA LEU A 188 5.87 9.04 6.72
C LEU A 188 5.26 10.44 6.80
N ALA A 189 4.26 10.69 5.95
CA ALA A 189 3.63 11.99 5.83
C ALA A 189 2.65 12.24 6.99
N TRP A 190 2.76 13.42 7.62
CA TRP A 190 1.78 13.96 8.58
C TRP A 190 1.02 15.16 8.04
N GLY A 191 1.46 15.71 6.90
CA GLY A 191 0.87 16.88 6.26
C GLY A 191 0.55 16.65 4.79
N MET A 192 -0.53 17.29 4.35
CA MET A 192 -0.98 17.31 2.97
C MET A 192 -1.50 18.70 2.61
N ASN A 193 -1.05 19.26 1.48
CA ASN A 193 -1.49 20.55 0.95
C ASN A 193 -1.41 21.68 2.01
N ASP A 194 -0.27 21.74 2.73
CA ASP A 194 0.06 22.70 3.80
C ASP A 194 -0.80 22.61 5.07
N HIS A 195 -1.59 21.55 5.22
CA HIS A 195 -2.38 21.27 6.42
C HIS A 195 -1.95 19.94 7.04
N LEU A 196 -2.25 19.73 8.32
CA LEU A 196 -2.17 18.40 8.92
C LEU A 196 -3.10 17.44 8.17
N LEU A 197 -2.72 16.17 8.11
CA LEU A 197 -3.58 15.16 7.50
C LEU A 197 -4.96 15.13 8.16
N SER A 198 -5.99 15.14 7.34
CA SER A 198 -7.34 14.78 7.79
C SER A 198 -7.44 13.29 8.07
N VAL A 199 -8.42 12.88 8.88
CA VAL A 199 -8.70 11.46 9.14
C VAL A 199 -8.89 10.71 7.83
N GLY A 200 -9.71 11.20 6.89
CA GLY A 200 -9.93 10.54 5.61
C GLY A 200 -8.67 10.34 4.77
N HIS A 201 -7.64 11.17 4.95
CA HIS A 201 -6.36 11.06 4.24
C HIS A 201 -5.29 10.29 5.03
N GLY A 202 -5.61 9.73 6.21
CA GLY A 202 -4.73 8.81 6.94
C GLY A 202 -4.03 9.43 8.13
N ALA A 203 -4.64 10.43 8.82
CA ALA A 203 -4.08 10.96 10.06
C ALA A 203 -3.79 9.85 11.09
N PRO A 204 -2.76 9.99 11.96
CA PRO A 204 -1.80 11.08 12.01
C PRO A 204 -0.63 10.89 11.04
N LEU A 205 -0.39 9.66 10.57
CA LEU A 205 0.68 9.32 9.62
C LEU A 205 0.19 8.40 8.51
N ARG A 206 0.68 8.67 7.30
CA ARG A 206 0.53 7.76 6.17
C ARG A 206 1.87 7.52 5.47
N LEU A 207 2.03 6.37 4.86
CA LEU A 207 3.14 6.08 3.97
C LEU A 207 2.96 6.80 2.63
N ARG A 208 4.03 7.39 2.14
CA ARG A 208 4.20 7.80 0.75
C ARG A 208 5.40 7.06 0.17
N VAL A 209 5.18 6.26 -0.84
CA VAL A 209 6.19 5.53 -1.63
C VAL A 209 5.93 5.83 -3.10
N GLU A 210 6.53 6.91 -3.60
CA GLU A 210 6.12 7.60 -4.83
C GLU A 210 6.31 6.77 -6.10
N ARG A 211 7.08 5.70 -6.03
CA ARG A 211 7.36 4.80 -7.15
C ARG A 211 6.43 3.58 -7.23
N GLN A 212 5.39 3.55 -6.40
CA GLN A 212 4.42 2.47 -6.37
C GLN A 212 2.99 2.99 -6.34
N LEU A 213 2.06 2.18 -6.86
CA LEU A 213 0.63 2.49 -6.89
C LEU A 213 0.05 2.76 -5.50
N GLY A 214 -1.09 3.45 -5.49
CA GLY A 214 -1.73 3.98 -4.31
C GLY A 214 -2.07 2.98 -3.21
N TYR A 215 -2.34 1.71 -3.54
CA TYR A 215 -2.63 0.71 -2.52
C TYR A 215 -1.40 0.39 -1.64
N LYS A 216 -0.18 0.61 -2.14
CA LYS A 216 1.04 0.48 -1.35
C LYS A 216 1.25 1.63 -0.36
N GLN A 217 0.44 2.68 -0.41
CA GLN A 217 0.61 3.89 0.38
C GLN A 217 -0.32 3.87 1.61
N ALA A 218 0.03 3.00 2.56
CA ALA A 218 -0.73 2.72 3.78
C ALA A 218 -1.13 3.99 4.56
N LYS A 219 -2.39 4.06 4.99
CA LYS A 219 -2.95 5.10 5.86
C LYS A 219 -2.95 4.65 7.32
N TYR A 220 -3.12 5.59 8.25
CA TYR A 220 -3.29 5.29 9.68
C TYR A 220 -2.17 4.42 10.28
N VAL A 221 -0.93 4.66 9.88
CA VAL A 221 0.23 3.85 10.30
C VAL A 221 0.43 3.95 11.80
N MET A 222 0.39 2.81 12.49
CA MET A 222 0.60 2.69 13.95
C MET A 222 1.96 2.08 14.27
N GLN A 223 2.47 1.20 13.40
CA GLN A 223 3.71 0.49 13.63
C GLN A 223 4.48 0.29 12.33
N VAL A 224 5.79 0.36 12.42
CA VAL A 224 6.76 0.02 11.38
C VAL A 224 7.58 -1.15 11.89
N GLU A 225 7.41 -2.32 11.32
CA GLU A 225 8.07 -3.56 11.73
C GLU A 225 9.09 -4.00 10.69
N LEU A 226 10.32 -4.28 11.11
CA LEU A 226 11.40 -4.78 10.27
C LEU A 226 11.42 -6.32 10.33
N VAL A 227 11.28 -7.00 9.18
CA VAL A 227 11.23 -8.46 9.12
C VAL A 227 12.18 -9.03 8.05
N ALA A 228 12.59 -10.30 8.22
CA ALA A 228 13.44 -11.00 7.26
C ALA A 228 12.63 -11.63 6.11
N SER A 229 11.37 -12.01 6.36
CA SER A 229 10.45 -12.63 5.43
C SER A 229 9.03 -12.11 5.68
N LEU A 230 8.18 -12.18 4.67
CA LEU A 230 6.76 -11.85 4.77
C LEU A 230 5.89 -13.08 5.06
N ASP A 231 6.46 -14.29 5.02
CA ASP A 231 5.73 -15.57 5.14
C ASP A 231 4.87 -15.69 6.40
N GLY A 232 5.25 -15.01 7.49
CA GLY A 232 4.54 -15.01 8.76
C GLY A 232 3.62 -13.81 8.97
N ILE A 233 3.43 -12.96 7.96
CA ILE A 233 2.62 -11.74 8.05
C ILE A 233 1.37 -11.91 7.19
N GLY A 234 0.18 -11.82 7.79
CA GLY A 234 -1.09 -12.07 7.09
C GLY A 234 -1.10 -13.45 6.43
N ALA A 235 -1.50 -13.54 5.16
CA ALA A 235 -1.40 -14.78 4.37
C ALA A 235 -0.06 -14.93 3.65
N GLY A 236 0.93 -14.09 3.94
CA GLY A 236 2.32 -14.22 3.46
C GLY A 236 2.61 -13.57 2.12
N LYS A 237 1.66 -12.85 1.51
CA LYS A 237 1.88 -12.20 0.22
C LYS A 237 2.36 -10.75 0.31
N GLY A 238 2.37 -10.17 1.53
CA GLY A 238 3.05 -8.93 1.84
C GLY A 238 2.19 -7.68 1.89
N GLY A 239 0.88 -7.79 1.83
CA GLY A 239 -0.06 -6.71 2.02
C GLY A 239 -1.48 -7.22 2.05
N TYR A 240 -2.41 -6.41 2.57
CA TYR A 240 -3.82 -6.79 2.67
C TYR A 240 -4.44 -7.10 1.29
N TRP A 241 -4.19 -6.25 0.28
CA TRP A 241 -4.75 -6.46 -1.05
C TRP A 241 -4.06 -7.58 -1.83
N GLU A 242 -2.79 -7.81 -1.55
CA GLU A 242 -2.03 -8.96 -2.08
C GLU A 242 -2.61 -10.28 -1.55
N ASP A 243 -2.96 -10.31 -0.26
CA ASP A 243 -3.54 -11.49 0.39
C ASP A 243 -4.99 -11.73 -0.05
N SER A 244 -5.83 -10.69 -0.02
CA SER A 244 -7.28 -10.79 -0.21
C SER A 244 -7.71 -10.77 -1.68
N ALA A 245 -7.07 -9.94 -2.52
CA ALA A 245 -7.46 -9.72 -3.91
C ALA A 245 -6.40 -10.17 -4.93
N GLY A 246 -5.25 -10.69 -4.48
CA GLY A 246 -4.18 -11.17 -5.35
C GLY A 246 -3.47 -10.05 -6.11
N TYR A 247 -3.38 -8.85 -5.52
CA TYR A 247 -2.59 -7.76 -6.09
C TYR A 247 -1.10 -8.12 -6.10
N GLN A 248 -0.36 -7.50 -7.00
CA GLN A 248 1.09 -7.70 -7.07
C GLN A 248 1.77 -7.02 -5.89
N TRP A 249 2.70 -7.70 -5.25
CA TRP A 249 3.44 -7.12 -4.13
C TRP A 249 4.28 -5.90 -4.54
N TYR A 250 4.93 -5.94 -5.72
CA TYR A 250 5.65 -4.79 -6.28
C TYR A 250 4.78 -4.09 -7.33
N ALA A 251 4.23 -2.96 -6.95
CA ALA A 251 3.34 -2.16 -7.77
C ALA A 251 4.07 -0.96 -8.41
N GLY A 252 5.24 -1.20 -8.98
CA GLY A 252 6.09 -0.15 -9.56
C GLY A 252 5.45 0.59 -10.72
N ILE A 253 5.61 1.92 -10.76
CA ILE A 253 5.14 2.85 -11.80
C ILE A 253 6.26 3.81 -12.23
#